data_f36883cf1e416015864abcc06f438b80
#
_entry.id   f36883cf1e416015864abcc06f438b80
#
_cell.length_a   1.000
_cell.length_b   1.000
_cell.length_c   1.000
_cell.angle_alpha   90.00
_cell.angle_beta   90.00
_cell.angle_gamma   90.00
#
_symmetry.space_group_name_H-M   'P 1'
#
loop_
_entity.id
_entity.type
_entity.pdbx_description
1 polymer ?
#
loop_
_entity_poly.entity_id
_entity_poly.type
_entity_poly.pdbx_seq_one_letter_code
_entity_poly.pdbx_strand_id
1 'polypeptide(L)'
;MRAKAQKLVLAVGILAIANSCTSTSDNSSKIQQSSQTAKAATSQTVSTIKIDGSSTVYPITQAIAKEFTANTKNNTQVQVNISGTGGGFEKFCTGKIEINNASRPISQKEMAECNKNGVKYIELPIAFDALTIAVHPQNDWAKDITVAELKKMWEAAAEGKITKWNQIRSSWPDRPLNLYGAGKKSGTFDYFTEAILGKETTSRNDYTASEDDDVLVEGINKDPNALGYFGYAYYDKNQDKLKVVAINNGKGAILPSQETVAKSKYQPLSRPLFIYVNLWSSQNRGEIYKFIDFYLQKAPTIVNSVGSVPLPEEAYKIDYVHLHNGKAGTVFAGKSQFDLTIGELLRKQKEF
;
A
#
# COMPACT_ATOMS: atom_id res chain seq x y z
N MET A 1 -34.84 -31.14 44.78
CA MET A 1 -35.71 -30.38 45.69
C MET A 1 -36.20 -29.10 45.04
N ARG A 2 -37.52 -29.02 44.86
CA ARG A 2 -38.40 -27.84 44.67
C ARG A 2 -37.90 -26.65 43.90
N ALA A 3 -38.29 -26.40 42.63
CA ALA A 3 -39.56 -25.91 42.10
C ALA A 3 -40.15 -24.69 42.86
N LYS A 4 -40.19 -23.52 42.16
CA LYS A 4 -41.36 -22.62 42.20
C LYS A 4 -41.42 -21.74 40.99
N ALA A 5 -42.46 -21.97 40.21
CA ALA A 5 -43.01 -21.08 39.19
C ALA A 5 -43.94 -20.08 39.85
N GLN A 6 -44.10 -18.89 39.32
CA GLN A 6 -45.29 -18.08 39.50
C GLN A 6 -45.66 -17.29 38.26
N LYS A 7 -46.95 -17.41 37.99
CA LYS A 7 -47.71 -16.98 36.82
C LYS A 7 -48.26 -15.56 36.99
N LEU A 8 -48.47 -14.89 35.83
CA LEU A 8 -49.72 -14.28 35.36
C LEU A 8 -50.20 -12.97 36.04
N VAL A 9 -50.49 -11.92 35.25
CA VAL A 9 -51.87 -11.46 35.02
C VAL A 9 -51.92 -10.46 33.83
N LEU A 10 -52.87 -10.69 32.94
CA LEU A 10 -53.42 -9.84 31.88
C LEU A 10 -54.21 -8.65 32.47
N ALA A 11 -54.23 -7.50 31.77
CA ALA A 11 -55.38 -6.60 31.83
C ALA A 11 -55.60 -5.94 30.43
N VAL A 12 -56.74 -6.27 29.86
CA VAL A 12 -57.36 -5.67 28.68
C VAL A 12 -58.13 -4.43 29.11
N GLY A 13 -58.05 -3.36 28.37
CA GLY A 13 -58.89 -2.17 28.54
C GLY A 13 -59.30 -1.57 27.19
N ILE A 14 -60.48 -1.93 26.74
CA ILE A 14 -61.20 -1.32 25.59
C ILE A 14 -62.01 -0.14 26.12
N LEU A 15 -61.93 1.01 25.49
CA LEU A 15 -63.00 2.03 25.56
C LEU A 15 -63.21 2.69 24.22
N ALA A 16 -64.33 2.41 23.63
CA ALA A 16 -64.92 3.10 22.48
C ALA A 16 -65.87 4.18 23.00
N ILE A 17 -65.87 5.36 22.42
CA ILE A 17 -67.02 6.28 22.47
C ILE A 17 -67.17 6.95 21.08
N ALA A 18 -68.43 6.94 20.67
CA ALA A 18 -68.96 7.32 19.36
C ALA A 18 -69.46 8.76 19.33
N ASN A 19 -69.58 9.28 18.10
CA ASN A 19 -70.56 10.18 17.53
C ASN A 19 -70.84 11.56 18.12
N SER A 20 -70.73 12.58 17.23
CA SER A 20 -71.89 13.39 16.88
C SER A 20 -71.67 14.18 15.57
N CYS A 21 -72.57 14.00 14.64
CA CYS A 21 -72.81 14.86 13.45
C CYS A 21 -73.46 16.16 13.82
N THR A 22 -73.10 17.24 13.19
CA THR A 22 -74.08 18.31 12.75
C THR A 22 -73.55 18.98 11.48
N SER A 23 -74.47 19.06 10.55
CA SER A 23 -74.40 19.69 9.25
C SER A 23 -74.54 21.23 9.32
N THR A 24 -73.93 21.99 8.44
CA THR A 24 -74.61 22.85 7.41
C THR A 24 -73.70 23.79 6.65
N SER A 25 -73.99 23.87 5.36
CA SER A 25 -73.96 24.92 4.36
C SER A 25 -72.64 25.39 3.73
N ASP A 26 -72.67 25.09 2.44
CA ASP A 26 -72.15 25.77 1.25
C ASP A 26 -71.22 26.98 1.38
N ASN A 27 -70.04 26.84 0.74
CA ASN A 27 -69.61 27.85 -0.22
C ASN A 27 -68.58 27.28 -1.21
N SER A 28 -68.93 27.39 -2.50
CA SER A 28 -68.10 26.96 -3.62
C SER A 28 -66.86 27.85 -3.78
N SER A 29 -65.64 27.23 -3.66
CA SER A 29 -64.44 27.86 -4.18
C SER A 29 -63.58 26.75 -4.83
N LYS A 30 -63.42 26.85 -6.14
CA LYS A 30 -62.52 26.01 -6.94
C LYS A 30 -61.13 26.14 -6.41
N ILE A 31 -60.60 25.06 -5.80
CA ILE A 31 -59.16 24.92 -5.56
C ILE A 31 -58.62 23.99 -6.66
N GLN A 32 -57.84 24.57 -7.57
CA GLN A 32 -56.99 23.83 -8.49
C GLN A 32 -56.00 23.02 -7.70
N GLN A 33 -56.16 21.73 -7.74
CA GLN A 33 -55.14 20.76 -7.27
C GLN A 33 -53.97 20.79 -8.26
N SER A 34 -52.96 21.60 -7.98
CA SER A 34 -51.65 21.44 -8.59
C SER A 34 -50.97 20.19 -7.97
N SER A 35 -51.04 19.09 -8.71
CA SER A 35 -50.23 17.90 -8.43
C SER A 35 -48.75 18.25 -8.62
N GLN A 36 -48.10 18.74 -7.59
CA GLN A 36 -46.65 18.75 -7.52
C GLN A 36 -46.17 17.29 -7.31
N THR A 37 -45.80 16.65 -8.41
CA THR A 37 -44.96 15.46 -8.38
C THR A 37 -43.65 15.86 -7.72
N ALA A 38 -43.52 15.60 -6.44
CA ALA A 38 -42.24 15.65 -5.75
C ALA A 38 -41.34 14.59 -6.40
N LYS A 39 -40.47 15.03 -7.29
CA LYS A 39 -39.34 14.23 -7.77
C LYS A 39 -38.52 13.90 -6.54
N ALA A 40 -38.65 12.67 -6.03
CA ALA A 40 -37.75 12.13 -5.01
C ALA A 40 -36.34 12.27 -5.56
N ALA A 41 -35.60 13.23 -5.03
CA ALA A 41 -34.16 13.29 -5.25
C ALA A 41 -33.58 12.05 -4.60
N THR A 42 -33.29 11.03 -5.42
CA THR A 42 -32.47 9.88 -5.01
C THR A 42 -31.13 10.47 -4.62
N SER A 43 -30.87 10.59 -3.32
CA SER A 43 -29.52 10.86 -2.83
C SER A 43 -28.66 9.68 -3.24
N GLN A 44 -27.91 9.83 -4.32
CA GLN A 44 -26.91 8.83 -4.71
C GLN A 44 -25.88 8.78 -3.60
N THR A 45 -25.90 7.70 -2.82
CA THR A 45 -24.87 7.45 -1.82
C THR A 45 -23.53 7.25 -2.52
N VAL A 46 -22.59 8.17 -2.25
CA VAL A 46 -21.24 8.07 -2.76
C VAL A 46 -20.57 6.84 -2.11
N SER A 47 -20.22 5.84 -2.92
CA SER A 47 -19.43 4.71 -2.42
C SER A 47 -17.96 5.11 -2.30
N THR A 48 -17.29 4.64 -1.26
CA THR A 48 -15.87 4.92 -1.03
C THR A 48 -15.07 3.63 -1.07
N ILE A 49 -14.00 3.61 -1.86
CA ILE A 49 -12.97 2.57 -1.85
C ILE A 49 -11.81 3.10 -1.00
N LYS A 50 -11.47 2.37 0.06
CA LYS A 50 -10.38 2.73 0.97
C LYS A 50 -9.16 1.89 0.69
N ILE A 51 -8.07 2.56 0.39
CA ILE A 51 -6.76 1.97 0.11
C ILE A 51 -5.74 2.57 1.07
N ASP A 52 -4.87 1.74 1.61
CA ASP A 52 -3.81 2.21 2.51
C ASP A 52 -2.56 1.33 2.32
N GLY A 53 -1.44 1.69 2.93
CA GLY A 53 -0.25 0.85 2.98
C GLY A 53 1.02 1.53 2.49
N SER A 54 1.75 0.85 1.62
CA SER A 54 3.10 1.23 1.15
C SER A 54 3.16 2.59 0.47
N SER A 55 4.07 3.45 0.92
CA SER A 55 4.47 4.70 0.24
C SER A 55 5.06 4.44 -1.15
N THR A 56 5.83 3.36 -1.32
CA THR A 56 6.41 2.97 -2.61
C THR A 56 5.35 2.67 -3.68
N VAL A 57 4.23 2.05 -3.29
CA VAL A 57 3.12 1.74 -4.20
C VAL A 57 2.15 2.92 -4.37
N TYR A 58 2.14 3.83 -3.40
CA TYR A 58 1.24 5.00 -3.39
C TYR A 58 1.22 5.80 -4.69
N PRO A 59 2.36 6.16 -5.33
CA PRO A 59 2.35 6.94 -6.57
C PRO A 59 1.59 6.24 -7.71
N ILE A 60 1.71 4.91 -7.81
CA ILE A 60 1.01 4.10 -8.82
C ILE A 60 -0.51 4.14 -8.54
N THR A 61 -0.89 3.76 -7.31
CA THR A 61 -2.29 3.67 -6.90
C THR A 61 -2.99 5.03 -6.96
N GLN A 62 -2.31 6.10 -6.54
CA GLN A 62 -2.85 7.46 -6.57
C GLN A 62 -3.10 7.96 -8.01
N ALA A 63 -2.18 7.68 -8.93
CA ALA A 63 -2.34 8.06 -10.34
C ALA A 63 -3.51 7.30 -10.98
N ILE A 64 -3.64 6.00 -10.73
CA ILE A 64 -4.76 5.17 -11.20
C ILE A 64 -6.08 5.63 -10.58
N ALA A 65 -6.12 5.91 -9.28
CA ALA A 65 -7.32 6.40 -8.58
C ALA A 65 -7.81 7.73 -9.15
N LYS A 66 -6.89 8.65 -9.44
CA LYS A 66 -7.19 9.94 -10.08
C LYS A 66 -7.78 9.75 -11.48
N GLU A 67 -7.18 8.89 -12.31
CA GLU A 67 -7.68 8.60 -13.65
C GLU A 67 -9.03 7.87 -13.60
N PHE A 68 -9.20 6.90 -12.71
CA PHE A 68 -10.48 6.20 -12.50
C PHE A 68 -11.60 7.17 -12.13
N THR A 69 -11.37 8.07 -11.18
CA THR A 69 -12.35 9.05 -10.73
C THR A 69 -12.71 10.04 -11.86
N ALA A 70 -11.74 10.45 -12.68
CA ALA A 70 -11.98 11.35 -13.81
C ALA A 70 -12.79 10.69 -14.94
N ASN A 71 -12.59 9.40 -15.19
CA ASN A 71 -13.23 8.65 -16.27
C ASN A 71 -14.59 8.05 -15.89
N THR A 72 -14.85 7.88 -14.60
CA THR A 72 -16.11 7.33 -14.13
C THR A 72 -17.06 8.47 -13.74
N LYS A 73 -18.19 8.60 -14.48
CA LYS A 73 -19.34 9.43 -14.06
C LYS A 73 -19.98 8.86 -12.78
N ASN A 74 -19.28 7.99 -12.07
CA ASN A 74 -19.78 7.24 -10.95
C ASN A 74 -19.57 8.01 -9.65
N ASN A 75 -20.52 7.92 -8.75
CA ASN A 75 -20.43 8.39 -7.37
C ASN A 75 -19.44 7.53 -6.52
N THR A 76 -18.30 7.14 -7.08
CA THR A 76 -17.28 6.35 -6.39
C THR A 76 -16.07 7.22 -6.10
N GLN A 77 -15.76 7.40 -4.82
CA GLN A 77 -14.57 8.06 -4.33
C GLN A 77 -13.50 7.01 -4.00
N VAL A 78 -12.26 7.23 -4.42
CA VAL A 78 -11.12 6.40 -4.04
C VAL A 78 -10.23 7.19 -3.08
N GLN A 79 -10.06 6.69 -1.87
CA GLN A 79 -9.18 7.27 -0.84
C GLN A 79 -7.93 6.42 -0.73
N VAL A 80 -6.77 7.04 -0.97
CA VAL A 80 -5.46 6.38 -0.88
C VAL A 80 -4.64 7.05 0.22
N ASN A 81 -4.19 6.26 1.20
CA ASN A 81 -3.42 6.73 2.34
C ASN A 81 -2.08 5.99 2.42
N ILE A 82 -1.18 6.52 3.25
CA ILE A 82 0.14 5.94 3.54
C ILE A 82 0.22 5.61 5.03
N SER A 83 0.49 4.35 5.36
CA SER A 83 0.80 3.92 6.73
C SER A 83 1.86 2.80 6.77
N GLY A 84 2.58 2.62 5.65
CA GLY A 84 3.49 1.51 5.43
C GLY A 84 2.77 0.18 5.16
N THR A 85 3.48 -0.78 4.56
CA THR A 85 2.91 -2.10 4.20
C THR A 85 2.28 -2.80 5.41
N GLY A 86 2.99 -2.86 6.53
CA GLY A 86 2.50 -3.48 7.76
C GLY A 86 1.34 -2.72 8.39
N GLY A 87 1.39 -1.37 8.40
CA GLY A 87 0.29 -0.54 8.87
C GLY A 87 -0.99 -0.70 8.02
N GLY A 88 -0.82 -0.90 6.72
CA GLY A 88 -1.91 -1.25 5.83
C GLY A 88 -2.48 -2.64 6.12
N PHE A 89 -1.65 -3.67 6.33
CA PHE A 89 -2.12 -5.01 6.71
C PHE A 89 -2.85 -5.04 8.07
N GLU A 90 -2.44 -4.25 9.06
CA GLU A 90 -3.17 -4.09 10.32
C GLU A 90 -4.63 -3.66 10.11
N LYS A 91 -4.86 -2.75 9.15
CA LYS A 91 -6.20 -2.27 8.77
C LYS A 91 -6.91 -3.25 7.85
N PHE A 92 -6.20 -3.82 6.89
CA PHE A 92 -6.72 -4.75 5.89
C PHE A 92 -7.23 -6.05 6.54
N CYS A 93 -6.41 -6.69 7.36
CA CYS A 93 -6.78 -7.93 8.05
C CYS A 93 -7.88 -7.75 9.11
N THR A 94 -8.25 -6.49 9.44
CA THR A 94 -9.42 -6.17 10.29
C THR A 94 -10.62 -5.66 9.47
N GLY A 95 -10.55 -5.71 8.15
CA GLY A 95 -11.65 -5.30 7.24
C GLY A 95 -11.93 -3.80 7.20
N LYS A 96 -10.98 -2.95 7.65
CA LYS A 96 -11.15 -1.49 7.67
C LYS A 96 -10.88 -0.83 6.32
N ILE A 97 -10.16 -1.51 5.44
CA ILE A 97 -9.85 -1.10 4.06
C ILE A 97 -10.05 -2.26 3.10
N GLU A 98 -10.33 -1.96 1.85
CA GLU A 98 -10.60 -2.95 0.81
C GLU A 98 -9.34 -3.41 0.08
N ILE A 99 -8.33 -2.52 -0.01
CA ILE A 99 -7.09 -2.80 -0.73
C ILE A 99 -5.91 -2.36 0.14
N ASN A 100 -4.89 -3.23 0.26
CA ASN A 100 -3.61 -2.87 0.86
C ASN A 100 -2.53 -2.78 -0.21
N ASN A 101 -1.84 -1.64 -0.29
CA ASN A 101 -0.61 -1.45 -1.06
C ASN A 101 0.56 -2.11 -0.31
N ALA A 102 1.37 -2.93 -0.97
CA ALA A 102 2.46 -3.62 -0.32
C ALA A 102 3.76 -3.64 -1.15
N SER A 103 4.88 -3.36 -0.52
CA SER A 103 6.23 -3.39 -1.11
C SER A 103 7.06 -4.59 -0.68
N ARG A 104 6.39 -5.60 -0.16
CA ARG A 104 6.84 -6.96 0.08
C ARG A 104 5.63 -7.90 0.09
N PRO A 105 5.82 -9.23 -0.02
CA PRO A 105 4.74 -10.19 0.21
C PRO A 105 4.17 -10.07 1.64
N ILE A 106 2.91 -10.50 1.80
CA ILE A 106 2.28 -10.64 3.11
C ILE A 106 3.10 -11.60 3.98
N SER A 107 3.37 -11.23 5.24
CA SER A 107 4.13 -12.05 6.18
C SER A 107 3.26 -13.15 6.81
N GLN A 108 3.90 -14.20 7.38
CA GLN A 108 3.20 -15.27 8.10
C GLN A 108 2.34 -14.73 9.25
N LYS A 109 2.82 -13.70 9.96
CA LYS A 109 2.07 -13.03 11.05
C LYS A 109 0.80 -12.36 10.53
N GLU A 110 0.91 -11.65 9.42
CA GLU A 110 -0.23 -10.97 8.78
C GLU A 110 -1.21 -11.98 8.18
N MET A 111 -0.72 -13.08 7.57
CA MET A 111 -1.57 -14.18 7.13
C MET A 111 -2.39 -14.78 8.28
N ALA A 112 -1.75 -15.00 9.43
CA ALA A 112 -2.42 -15.51 10.63
C ALA A 112 -3.48 -14.53 11.15
N GLU A 113 -3.20 -13.22 11.15
CA GLU A 113 -4.15 -12.20 11.60
C GLU A 113 -5.34 -12.06 10.63
N CYS A 114 -5.09 -12.06 9.30
CA CYS A 114 -6.17 -12.09 8.30
C CYS A 114 -7.06 -13.33 8.48
N ASN A 115 -6.45 -14.50 8.63
CA ASN A 115 -7.19 -15.76 8.83
C ASN A 115 -8.04 -15.75 10.11
N LYS A 116 -7.50 -15.28 11.23
CA LYS A 116 -8.19 -15.11 12.51
C LYS A 116 -9.46 -14.25 12.37
N ASN A 117 -9.39 -13.22 11.53
CA ASN A 117 -10.51 -12.29 11.29
C ASN A 117 -11.39 -12.70 10.09
N GLY A 118 -11.15 -13.86 9.48
CA GLY A 118 -11.90 -14.36 8.33
C GLY A 118 -11.69 -13.57 7.04
N VAL A 119 -10.63 -12.76 6.95
CA VAL A 119 -10.30 -11.96 5.77
C VAL A 119 -9.50 -12.81 4.78
N LYS A 120 -10.12 -13.16 3.66
CA LYS A 120 -9.45 -13.76 2.49
C LYS A 120 -9.03 -12.65 1.54
N TYR A 121 -7.93 -12.86 0.83
CA TYR A 121 -7.36 -11.85 -0.07
C TYR A 121 -6.86 -12.47 -1.37
N ILE A 122 -6.83 -11.63 -2.40
CA ILE A 122 -6.16 -11.91 -3.68
C ILE A 122 -4.86 -11.11 -3.67
N GLU A 123 -3.73 -11.76 -3.94
CA GLU A 123 -2.42 -11.15 -4.13
C GLU A 123 -2.23 -10.85 -5.61
N LEU A 124 -2.00 -9.58 -5.96
CA LEU A 124 -1.77 -9.14 -7.33
C LEU A 124 -0.45 -8.38 -7.40
N PRO A 125 0.61 -8.94 -7.98
CA PRO A 125 1.84 -8.21 -8.26
C PRO A 125 1.60 -7.19 -9.38
N ILE A 126 1.97 -5.93 -9.16
CA ILE A 126 1.63 -4.84 -10.08
C ILE A 126 2.85 -4.19 -10.74
N ALA A 127 4.04 -4.35 -10.15
CA ALA A 127 5.25 -3.72 -10.62
C ALA A 127 6.50 -4.37 -10.01
N PHE A 128 7.68 -3.99 -10.49
CA PHE A 128 8.94 -4.09 -9.76
C PHE A 128 9.45 -2.71 -9.37
N ASP A 129 10.19 -2.65 -8.26
CA ASP A 129 10.82 -1.46 -7.72
C ASP A 129 12.30 -1.71 -7.44
N ALA A 130 13.10 -0.64 -7.41
CA ALA A 130 14.45 -0.61 -6.84
C ALA A 130 14.41 0.12 -5.50
N LEU A 131 14.84 -0.54 -4.43
CA LEU A 131 15.12 0.14 -3.19
C LEU A 131 16.43 0.92 -3.37
N THR A 132 16.32 2.24 -3.40
CA THR A 132 17.40 3.15 -3.79
C THR A 132 18.13 3.68 -2.58
N ILE A 133 19.47 3.65 -2.62
CA ILE A 133 20.32 4.33 -1.65
C ILE A 133 20.66 5.71 -2.22
N ALA A 134 20.38 6.76 -1.47
CA ALA A 134 20.61 8.13 -1.89
C ALA A 134 21.37 8.95 -0.84
N VAL A 135 22.09 9.95 -1.31
CA VAL A 135 22.84 10.92 -0.53
C VAL A 135 22.54 12.34 -1.02
N HIS A 136 22.94 13.34 -0.25
CA HIS A 136 22.87 14.74 -0.64
C HIS A 136 23.70 14.99 -1.92
N PRO A 137 23.32 15.91 -2.83
CA PRO A 137 24.07 16.19 -4.07
C PRO A 137 25.54 16.59 -3.88
N GLN A 138 25.88 17.24 -2.76
CA GLN A 138 27.24 17.60 -2.41
C GLN A 138 28.11 16.44 -1.90
N ASN A 139 27.54 15.25 -1.69
CA ASN A 139 28.31 14.08 -1.35
C ASN A 139 29.07 13.56 -2.59
N ASP A 140 30.36 13.75 -2.61
CA ASP A 140 31.24 13.36 -3.73
C ASP A 140 32.06 12.09 -3.45
N TRP A 141 31.99 11.55 -2.23
CA TRP A 141 32.77 10.40 -1.78
C TRP A 141 32.03 9.06 -1.88
N ALA A 142 30.73 9.01 -1.58
CA ALA A 142 29.94 7.78 -1.60
C ALA A 142 29.34 7.52 -3.00
N LYS A 143 30.17 7.19 -3.98
CA LYS A 143 29.72 6.87 -5.36
C LYS A 143 29.14 5.48 -5.48
N ASP A 144 29.66 4.57 -4.70
CA ASP A 144 29.23 3.18 -4.58
C ASP A 144 29.30 2.74 -3.11
N ILE A 145 28.53 1.69 -2.79
CA ILE A 145 28.55 1.07 -1.47
C ILE A 145 28.32 -0.44 -1.63
N THR A 146 29.05 -1.24 -0.86
CA THR A 146 28.85 -2.68 -0.84
C THR A 146 27.70 -3.07 0.10
N VAL A 147 27.10 -4.24 -0.14
CA VAL A 147 26.11 -4.84 0.77
C VAL A 147 26.67 -5.00 2.18
N ALA A 148 27.96 -5.35 2.31
CA ALA A 148 28.64 -5.48 3.59
C ALA A 148 28.80 -4.13 4.32
N GLU A 149 29.08 -3.04 3.61
CA GLU A 149 29.14 -1.69 4.17
C GLU A 149 27.76 -1.19 4.59
N LEU A 150 26.70 -1.45 3.80
CA LEU A 150 25.33 -1.16 4.21
C LEU A 150 24.96 -1.91 5.48
N LYS A 151 25.33 -3.22 5.57
CA LYS A 151 25.12 -4.00 6.77
C LYS A 151 25.82 -3.36 7.97
N LYS A 152 27.09 -3.01 7.84
CA LYS A 152 27.88 -2.34 8.89
C LYS A 152 27.27 -1.02 9.36
N MET A 153 26.64 -0.26 8.45
CA MET A 153 25.96 1.01 8.79
C MET A 153 24.67 0.78 9.57
N TRP A 154 23.88 -0.21 9.17
CA TRP A 154 22.48 -0.34 9.57
C TRP A 154 22.19 -1.43 10.60
N GLU A 155 23.15 -2.34 10.89
CA GLU A 155 22.97 -3.35 11.93
C GLU A 155 22.76 -2.75 13.32
N ALA A 156 22.00 -3.43 14.19
CA ALA A 156 21.72 -2.96 15.55
C ALA A 156 23.01 -2.69 16.36
N ALA A 157 24.09 -3.44 16.12
CA ALA A 157 25.37 -3.26 16.77
C ALA A 157 26.07 -1.93 16.42
N ALA A 158 25.66 -1.26 15.34
CA ALA A 158 26.17 0.05 14.90
C ALA A 158 25.61 1.23 15.70
N GLU A 159 24.49 1.04 16.42
CA GLU A 159 23.81 2.09 17.19
C GLU A 159 24.74 2.79 18.16
N GLY A 160 24.85 4.13 18.04
CA GLY A 160 25.74 4.96 18.83
C GLY A 160 27.24 4.77 18.58
N LYS A 161 27.66 3.81 17.73
CA LYS A 161 29.08 3.50 17.47
C LYS A 161 29.54 3.95 16.09
N ILE A 162 28.73 3.67 15.07
CA ILE A 162 29.00 4.10 13.69
C ILE A 162 28.25 5.41 13.47
N THR A 163 28.98 6.52 13.64
CA THR A 163 28.42 7.88 13.59
C THR A 163 29.13 8.76 12.56
N LYS A 164 30.17 8.22 11.88
CA LYS A 164 30.97 8.95 10.89
C LYS A 164 31.19 8.14 9.63
N TRP A 165 31.31 8.82 8.50
CA TRP A 165 31.54 8.22 7.19
C TRP A 165 32.85 7.40 7.11
N ASN A 166 33.97 7.94 7.66
CA ASN A 166 35.27 7.25 7.65
C ASN A 166 35.31 5.96 8.49
N GLN A 167 34.33 5.73 9.37
CA GLN A 167 34.22 4.44 10.09
C GLN A 167 33.71 3.33 9.19
N ILE A 168 33.08 3.64 8.08
CA ILE A 168 32.63 2.69 7.08
C ILE A 168 33.77 2.37 6.12
N ARG A 169 34.32 3.41 5.48
CA ARG A 169 35.45 3.30 4.55
C ARG A 169 36.49 4.36 4.92
N SER A 170 37.70 3.96 5.30
CA SER A 170 38.74 4.85 5.82
C SER A 170 39.15 5.97 4.85
N SER A 171 38.93 5.79 3.54
CA SER A 171 39.14 6.81 2.51
C SER A 171 38.04 7.88 2.44
N TRP A 172 36.92 7.69 3.11
CA TRP A 172 35.85 8.68 3.20
C TRP A 172 36.14 9.74 4.27
N PRO A 173 35.52 10.93 4.18
CA PRO A 173 35.85 12.04 5.06
C PRO A 173 35.44 11.77 6.52
N ASP A 174 36.15 12.40 7.47
CA ASP A 174 35.79 12.42 8.89
C ASP A 174 34.62 13.42 9.11
N ARG A 175 33.42 13.01 8.69
CA ARG A 175 32.18 13.78 8.79
C ARG A 175 31.09 12.95 9.46
N PRO A 176 30.10 13.59 10.11
CA PRO A 176 28.95 12.88 10.63
C PRO A 176 28.29 12.02 9.56
N LEU A 177 27.74 10.87 9.94
CA LEU A 177 26.90 9.99 9.12
C LEU A 177 25.48 10.05 9.68
N ASN A 178 24.60 10.78 9.02
CA ASN A 178 23.21 10.94 9.40
C ASN A 178 22.34 10.04 8.54
N LEU A 179 21.58 9.16 9.17
CA LEU A 179 20.85 8.11 8.47
C LEU A 179 19.34 8.45 8.41
N TYR A 180 18.77 8.24 7.23
CA TYR A 180 17.36 8.40 6.93
C TYR A 180 16.81 7.12 6.34
N GLY A 181 15.70 6.62 6.83
CA GLY A 181 15.19 5.34 6.34
C GLY A 181 13.73 5.11 6.66
N ALA A 182 13.18 4.08 6.04
CA ALA A 182 11.81 3.70 6.25
C ALA A 182 11.51 3.35 7.72
N GLY A 183 10.32 3.66 8.18
CA GLY A 183 9.84 3.33 9.51
C GLY A 183 9.48 1.84 9.65
N LYS A 184 9.29 1.37 10.88
CA LYS A 184 9.09 -0.06 11.20
C LYS A 184 7.78 -0.67 10.64
N LYS A 185 6.85 0.14 10.18
CA LYS A 185 5.62 -0.33 9.50
C LYS A 185 5.78 -0.38 7.99
N SER A 186 6.90 0.12 7.46
CA SER A 186 7.18 0.13 6.03
C SER A 186 7.67 -1.23 5.54
N GLY A 187 7.07 -1.73 4.45
CA GLY A 187 7.63 -2.89 3.74
C GLY A 187 9.01 -2.62 3.13
N THR A 188 9.40 -1.34 2.98
CA THR A 188 10.75 -0.96 2.59
C THR A 188 11.75 -1.23 3.71
N PHE A 189 11.38 -0.95 4.96
CA PHE A 189 12.17 -1.32 6.14
C PHE A 189 12.34 -2.84 6.24
N ASP A 190 11.23 -3.59 6.17
CA ASP A 190 11.25 -5.06 6.26
C ASP A 190 12.15 -5.66 5.17
N TYR A 191 11.94 -5.24 3.91
CA TYR A 191 12.73 -5.75 2.80
C TYR A 191 14.22 -5.38 2.90
N PHE A 192 14.54 -4.12 3.28
CA PHE A 192 15.91 -3.68 3.47
C PHE A 192 16.62 -4.46 4.57
N THR A 193 15.99 -4.60 5.74
CA THR A 193 16.58 -5.31 6.87
C THR A 193 16.77 -6.78 6.57
N GLU A 194 15.83 -7.41 5.89
CA GLU A 194 15.94 -8.80 5.50
C GLU A 194 17.04 -9.00 4.43
N ALA A 195 17.06 -8.16 3.37
CA ALA A 195 18.02 -8.27 2.27
C ALA A 195 19.45 -7.94 2.68
N ILE A 196 19.65 -6.95 3.56
CA ILE A 196 20.98 -6.44 3.93
C ILE A 196 21.46 -7.04 5.26
N LEU A 197 20.59 -7.17 6.26
CA LEU A 197 20.95 -7.64 7.59
C LEU A 197 20.67 -9.13 7.78
N GLY A 198 19.93 -9.77 6.88
CA GLY A 198 19.56 -11.18 6.92
C GLY A 198 18.46 -11.50 7.93
N LYS A 199 17.80 -10.50 8.51
CA LYS A 199 16.69 -10.66 9.47
C LYS A 199 15.72 -9.50 9.35
N GLU A 200 14.44 -9.80 9.22
CA GLU A 200 13.38 -8.80 9.35
C GLU A 200 13.49 -8.03 10.68
N THR A 201 13.14 -6.78 10.64
CA THR A 201 12.93 -5.89 11.82
C THR A 201 14.14 -5.68 12.75
N THR A 202 15.33 -6.09 12.37
CA THR A 202 16.55 -5.88 13.16
C THR A 202 17.45 -4.82 12.55
N SER A 203 17.32 -3.57 13.00
CA SER A 203 18.18 -2.45 12.61
C SER A 203 18.48 -1.59 13.83
N ARG A 204 19.46 -0.68 13.70
CA ARG A 204 19.65 0.42 14.66
C ARG A 204 18.39 1.29 14.74
N ASN A 205 18.23 2.05 15.83
CA ASN A 205 17.07 2.93 16.04
C ASN A 205 17.43 4.42 16.00
N ASP A 206 18.71 4.77 16.00
CA ASP A 206 19.21 6.14 16.02
C ASP A 206 19.32 6.74 14.60
N TYR A 207 18.29 6.59 13.80
CA TYR A 207 18.15 7.19 12.48
C TYR A 207 16.81 7.92 12.35
N THR A 208 16.69 8.85 11.40
CA THR A 208 15.41 9.50 11.09
C THR A 208 14.52 8.56 10.31
N ALA A 209 13.43 8.12 10.94
CA ALA A 209 12.48 7.15 10.38
C ALA A 209 11.21 7.83 9.86
N SER A 210 10.70 7.41 8.69
CA SER A 210 9.39 7.82 8.17
C SER A 210 8.75 6.69 7.37
N GLU A 211 7.40 6.60 7.44
CA GLU A 211 6.60 5.76 6.54
C GLU A 211 6.31 6.48 5.20
N ASP A 212 6.59 7.78 5.13
CA ASP A 212 6.41 8.63 3.96
C ASP A 212 7.79 8.94 3.35
N ASP A 213 8.01 8.46 2.11
CA ASP A 213 9.28 8.60 1.41
C ASP A 213 9.59 10.07 1.03
N ASP A 214 8.58 10.95 0.87
CA ASP A 214 8.80 12.37 0.61
C ASP A 214 9.49 13.06 1.81
N VAL A 215 9.18 12.64 3.05
CA VAL A 215 9.85 13.12 4.26
C VAL A 215 11.33 12.72 4.27
N LEU A 216 11.65 11.51 3.80
CA LEU A 216 13.03 11.04 3.70
C LEU A 216 13.82 11.80 2.62
N VAL A 217 13.21 12.02 1.46
CA VAL A 217 13.78 12.83 0.37
C VAL A 217 14.15 14.24 0.87
N GLU A 218 13.21 14.92 1.53
CA GLU A 218 13.44 16.27 2.06
C GLU A 218 14.51 16.30 3.16
N GLY A 219 14.56 15.26 4.01
CA GLY A 219 15.59 15.12 5.04
C GLY A 219 16.99 15.01 4.44
N ILE A 220 17.16 14.16 3.43
CA ILE A 220 18.46 13.98 2.76
C ILE A 220 18.85 15.22 1.97
N ASN A 221 17.90 15.89 1.31
CA ASN A 221 18.15 17.12 0.56
C ASN A 221 18.65 18.28 1.45
N LYS A 222 18.30 18.31 2.72
CA LYS A 222 18.69 19.36 3.68
C LYS A 222 19.99 19.06 4.43
N ASP A 223 20.50 17.84 4.36
CA ASP A 223 21.66 17.41 5.15
C ASP A 223 22.80 16.88 4.28
N PRO A 224 23.90 17.67 4.12
CA PRO A 224 25.07 17.24 3.33
C PRO A 224 25.77 15.98 3.85
N ASN A 225 25.46 15.53 5.04
CA ASN A 225 26.03 14.32 5.64
C ASN A 225 25.07 13.12 5.62
N ALA A 226 23.91 13.29 5.00
CA ALA A 226 22.87 12.27 4.93
C ALA A 226 23.20 11.09 4.01
N LEU A 227 22.75 9.93 4.42
CA LEU A 227 22.49 8.76 3.58
C LEU A 227 21.12 8.21 3.95
N GLY A 228 20.32 7.84 2.94
CA GLY A 228 19.05 7.21 3.21
C GLY A 228 18.65 6.20 2.14
N TYR A 229 17.50 5.52 2.38
CA TYR A 229 16.93 4.56 1.45
C TYR A 229 15.41 4.66 1.37
N PHE A 230 14.89 4.51 0.15
CA PHE A 230 13.46 4.57 -0.20
C PHE A 230 13.23 4.02 -1.62
N GLY A 231 11.98 4.01 -2.12
CA GLY A 231 11.64 3.52 -3.46
C GLY A 231 12.17 4.41 -4.60
N TYR A 232 12.61 3.80 -5.70
CA TYR A 232 13.23 4.47 -6.85
C TYR A 232 12.37 5.58 -7.46
N ALA A 233 11.06 5.43 -7.49
CA ALA A 233 10.13 6.42 -8.02
C ALA A 233 10.27 7.81 -7.34
N TYR A 234 10.66 7.84 -6.07
CA TYR A 234 10.91 9.09 -5.34
C TYR A 234 12.26 9.71 -5.71
N TYR A 235 13.29 8.89 -5.91
CA TYR A 235 14.56 9.37 -6.47
C TYR A 235 14.37 9.93 -7.88
N ASP A 236 13.67 9.21 -8.74
CA ASP A 236 13.47 9.58 -10.16
C ASP A 236 12.81 10.96 -10.31
N LYS A 237 11.88 11.31 -9.41
CA LYS A 237 11.23 12.62 -9.36
C LYS A 237 12.06 13.73 -8.73
N ASN A 238 13.14 13.42 -8.03
CA ASN A 238 13.94 14.35 -7.24
C ASN A 238 15.43 14.25 -7.56
N GLN A 239 15.80 13.94 -8.82
CA GLN A 239 17.21 13.80 -9.26
C GLN A 239 17.99 15.10 -9.16
N ASP A 240 17.30 16.24 -9.13
CA ASP A 240 17.89 17.58 -8.89
C ASP A 240 18.25 17.81 -7.40
N LYS A 241 17.63 17.08 -6.48
CA LYS A 241 17.79 17.22 -5.02
C LYS A 241 18.63 16.10 -4.38
N LEU A 242 18.87 15.01 -5.10
CA LEU A 242 19.48 13.81 -4.56
C LEU A 242 20.52 13.23 -5.51
N LYS A 243 21.49 12.52 -4.93
CA LYS A 243 22.46 11.72 -5.69
C LYS A 243 22.32 10.26 -5.30
N VAL A 244 22.18 9.42 -6.32
CA VAL A 244 22.06 7.98 -6.12
C VAL A 244 23.42 7.33 -5.90
N VAL A 245 23.46 6.29 -5.05
CA VAL A 245 24.66 5.48 -4.77
C VAL A 245 24.52 4.12 -5.45
N ALA A 246 25.55 3.71 -6.18
CA ALA A 246 25.56 2.39 -6.81
C ALA A 246 25.74 1.27 -5.76
N ILE A 247 25.05 0.15 -5.93
CA ILE A 247 25.15 -1.00 -5.04
C ILE A 247 26.08 -2.05 -5.62
N ASN A 248 27.06 -2.48 -4.82
CA ASN A 248 27.97 -3.53 -5.19
C ASN A 248 27.71 -4.79 -4.34
N ASN A 249 27.18 -5.82 -4.97
CA ASN A 249 26.91 -7.13 -4.37
C ASN A 249 28.06 -8.15 -4.59
N GLY A 250 29.26 -7.70 -4.98
CA GLY A 250 30.40 -8.52 -5.33
C GLY A 250 30.55 -8.78 -6.84
N LYS A 251 29.57 -8.36 -7.67
CA LYS A 251 29.58 -8.52 -9.13
C LYS A 251 29.80 -7.19 -9.87
N GLY A 252 30.16 -6.13 -9.13
CA GLY A 252 30.33 -4.77 -9.64
C GLY A 252 29.25 -3.81 -9.11
N ALA A 253 29.57 -2.52 -9.18
CA ALA A 253 28.67 -1.48 -8.72
C ALA A 253 27.60 -1.18 -9.79
N ILE A 254 26.31 -1.33 -9.42
CA ILE A 254 25.15 -1.13 -10.30
C ILE A 254 24.30 0.00 -9.75
N LEU A 255 23.98 0.98 -10.60
CA LEU A 255 23.01 2.03 -10.28
C LEU A 255 21.57 1.49 -10.41
N PRO A 256 20.63 1.92 -9.56
CA PRO A 256 19.23 1.63 -9.75
C PRO A 256 18.70 2.35 -11.01
N SER A 257 17.96 1.64 -11.82
CA SER A 257 17.19 2.19 -12.94
C SER A 257 16.13 1.17 -13.36
N GLN A 258 15.11 1.62 -14.10
CA GLN A 258 14.12 0.71 -14.67
C GLN A 258 14.81 -0.41 -15.49
N GLU A 259 15.84 -0.08 -16.27
CA GLU A 259 16.59 -1.04 -17.08
C GLU A 259 17.33 -2.08 -16.22
N THR A 260 18.06 -1.63 -15.17
CA THR A 260 18.86 -2.53 -14.35
C THR A 260 17.98 -3.46 -13.48
N VAL A 261 16.79 -3.00 -13.08
CA VAL A 261 15.77 -3.82 -12.43
C VAL A 261 15.16 -4.83 -13.40
N ALA A 262 14.69 -4.37 -14.58
CA ALA A 262 14.09 -5.24 -15.60
C ALA A 262 15.04 -6.36 -16.04
N LYS A 263 16.35 -6.07 -16.10
CA LYS A 263 17.40 -7.04 -16.44
C LYS A 263 17.92 -7.83 -15.24
N SER A 264 17.29 -7.69 -14.06
CA SER A 264 17.68 -8.35 -12.79
C SER A 264 19.15 -8.12 -12.39
N LYS A 265 19.71 -6.95 -12.74
CA LYS A 265 21.09 -6.58 -12.43
C LYS A 265 21.22 -5.89 -11.07
N TYR A 266 20.18 -5.16 -10.64
CA TYR A 266 20.18 -4.40 -9.39
C TYR A 266 19.73 -5.27 -8.22
N GLN A 267 20.61 -6.17 -7.77
CA GLN A 267 20.32 -7.11 -6.69
C GLN A 267 21.25 -6.86 -5.48
N PRO A 268 20.78 -7.10 -4.23
CA PRO A 268 19.50 -7.72 -3.84
C PRO A 268 18.35 -6.71 -3.64
N LEU A 269 18.50 -5.46 -4.07
CA LEU A 269 17.58 -4.37 -3.77
C LEU A 269 16.48 -4.14 -4.83
N SER A 270 16.23 -5.12 -5.72
CA SER A 270 15.04 -5.17 -6.58
C SER A 270 13.95 -6.03 -5.96
N ARG A 271 12.69 -5.58 -6.03
CA ARG A 271 11.57 -6.26 -5.37
C ARG A 271 10.25 -6.11 -6.14
N PRO A 272 9.35 -7.09 -6.05
CA PRO A 272 7.99 -6.94 -6.54
C PRO A 272 7.15 -6.03 -5.64
N LEU A 273 6.24 -5.29 -6.26
CA LEU A 273 5.21 -4.49 -5.60
C LEU A 273 3.84 -5.13 -5.83
N PHE A 274 2.95 -5.02 -4.84
CA PHE A 274 1.65 -5.70 -4.82
C PHE A 274 0.52 -4.76 -4.44
N ILE A 275 -0.68 -5.14 -4.86
CA ILE A 275 -1.92 -4.81 -4.17
C ILE A 275 -2.55 -6.10 -3.62
N TYR A 276 -3.01 -6.07 -2.37
CA TYR A 276 -3.80 -7.13 -1.75
C TYR A 276 -5.24 -6.68 -1.71
N VAL A 277 -6.11 -7.46 -2.31
CA VAL A 277 -7.52 -7.13 -2.48
C VAL A 277 -8.37 -8.01 -1.58
N ASN A 278 -9.25 -7.41 -0.78
CA ASN A 278 -10.21 -8.16 0.01
C ASN A 278 -11.16 -8.94 -0.92
N LEU A 279 -11.10 -10.28 -0.84
CA LEU A 279 -11.86 -11.17 -1.72
C LEU A 279 -13.37 -10.92 -1.62
N TRP A 280 -13.90 -10.83 -0.38
CA TRP A 280 -15.32 -10.59 -0.20
C TRP A 280 -15.75 -9.27 -0.84
N SER A 281 -14.96 -8.22 -0.62
CA SER A 281 -15.24 -6.89 -1.18
C SER A 281 -15.22 -6.90 -2.71
N SER A 282 -14.25 -7.57 -3.33
CA SER A 282 -14.16 -7.65 -4.80
C SER A 282 -15.34 -8.42 -5.44
N GLN A 283 -15.89 -9.39 -4.71
CA GLN A 283 -17.02 -10.20 -5.20
C GLN A 283 -18.40 -9.60 -4.94
N ASN A 284 -18.53 -8.79 -3.87
CA ASN A 284 -19.83 -8.27 -3.42
C ASN A 284 -20.02 -6.77 -3.64
N ARG A 285 -18.97 -6.03 -3.98
CA ARG A 285 -19.00 -4.60 -4.24
C ARG A 285 -18.47 -4.32 -5.66
N GLY A 286 -19.41 -4.15 -6.60
CA GLY A 286 -19.09 -4.01 -8.01
C GLY A 286 -18.18 -2.82 -8.36
N GLU A 287 -18.19 -1.75 -7.56
CA GLU A 287 -17.28 -0.61 -7.74
C GLU A 287 -15.83 -0.98 -7.43
N ILE A 288 -15.59 -1.90 -6.47
CA ILE A 288 -14.23 -2.38 -6.14
C ILE A 288 -13.71 -3.24 -7.28
N TYR A 289 -14.50 -4.20 -7.77
CA TYR A 289 -14.12 -5.01 -8.93
C TYR A 289 -13.77 -4.13 -10.13
N LYS A 290 -14.61 -3.14 -10.47
CA LYS A 290 -14.36 -2.20 -11.58
C LYS A 290 -13.09 -1.38 -11.38
N PHE A 291 -12.81 -0.97 -10.15
CA PHE A 291 -11.57 -0.23 -9.85
C PHE A 291 -10.34 -1.11 -10.07
N ILE A 292 -10.36 -2.37 -9.62
CA ILE A 292 -9.20 -3.26 -9.78
C ILE A 292 -9.02 -3.67 -11.24
N ASP A 293 -10.12 -3.95 -11.96
CA ASP A 293 -10.08 -4.21 -13.41
C ASP A 293 -9.45 -3.01 -14.16
N PHE A 294 -9.90 -1.80 -13.87
CA PHE A 294 -9.30 -0.57 -14.40
C PHE A 294 -7.82 -0.43 -14.00
N TYR A 295 -7.49 -0.76 -12.74
CA TYR A 295 -6.12 -0.75 -12.23
C TYR A 295 -5.21 -1.61 -13.09
N LEU A 296 -5.58 -2.87 -13.32
CA LEU A 296 -4.78 -3.82 -14.10
C LEU A 296 -4.64 -3.40 -15.58
N GLN A 297 -5.67 -2.79 -16.16
CA GLN A 297 -5.62 -2.26 -17.53
C GLN A 297 -4.66 -1.06 -17.64
N LYS A 298 -4.58 -0.20 -16.63
CA LYS A 298 -3.77 1.02 -16.64
C LYS A 298 -2.36 0.83 -16.11
N ALA A 299 -2.14 -0.19 -15.28
CA ALA A 299 -0.86 -0.44 -14.64
C ALA A 299 0.33 -0.46 -15.61
N PRO A 300 0.30 -1.12 -16.81
CA PRO A 300 1.44 -1.12 -17.72
C PRO A 300 1.97 0.28 -18.06
N THR A 301 1.07 1.22 -18.28
CA THR A 301 1.42 2.61 -18.67
C THR A 301 1.76 3.47 -17.47
N ILE A 302 0.92 3.41 -16.42
CA ILE A 302 1.07 4.27 -15.24
C ILE A 302 2.30 3.88 -14.42
N VAL A 303 2.57 2.60 -14.22
CA VAL A 303 3.75 2.12 -13.52
C VAL A 303 5.03 2.70 -14.13
N ASN A 304 5.15 2.66 -15.45
CA ASN A 304 6.29 3.23 -16.15
C ASN A 304 6.38 4.76 -15.96
N SER A 305 5.25 5.46 -16.05
CA SER A 305 5.21 6.94 -15.96
C SER A 305 5.55 7.48 -14.57
N VAL A 306 5.41 6.68 -13.53
CA VAL A 306 5.73 7.07 -12.15
C VAL A 306 7.12 6.59 -11.69
N GLY A 307 7.93 6.01 -12.60
CA GLY A 307 9.31 5.62 -12.30
C GLY A 307 9.49 4.16 -11.84
N SER A 308 8.41 3.38 -11.67
CA SER A 308 8.50 1.95 -11.36
C SER A 308 8.66 1.10 -12.63
N VAL A 309 9.00 -0.17 -12.49
CA VAL A 309 9.19 -1.11 -13.61
C VAL A 309 7.92 -1.89 -13.86
N PRO A 310 7.26 -1.73 -15.01
CA PRO A 310 6.06 -2.49 -15.32
C PRO A 310 6.39 -3.97 -15.49
N LEU A 311 5.42 -4.82 -15.15
CA LEU A 311 5.46 -6.24 -15.45
C LEU A 311 5.17 -6.48 -16.94
N PRO A 312 5.56 -7.63 -17.50
CA PRO A 312 5.10 -8.04 -18.83
C PRO A 312 3.57 -8.10 -18.89
N GLU A 313 3.01 -7.81 -20.05
CA GLU A 313 1.54 -7.83 -20.26
C GLU A 313 0.88 -9.14 -19.81
N GLU A 314 1.60 -10.26 -19.97
CA GLU A 314 1.15 -11.58 -19.54
C GLU A 314 0.91 -11.66 -18.01
N ALA A 315 1.71 -10.97 -17.20
CA ALA A 315 1.51 -10.93 -15.74
C ALA A 315 0.17 -10.28 -15.38
N TYR A 316 -0.15 -9.15 -15.98
CA TYR A 316 -1.45 -8.48 -15.75
C TYR A 316 -2.65 -9.32 -16.25
N LYS A 317 -2.47 -10.12 -17.30
CA LYS A 317 -3.49 -11.08 -17.76
C LYS A 317 -3.71 -12.20 -16.73
N ILE A 318 -2.65 -12.68 -16.10
CA ILE A 318 -2.76 -13.68 -15.01
C ILE A 318 -3.44 -13.06 -13.79
N ASP A 319 -3.06 -11.85 -13.41
CA ASP A 319 -3.70 -11.11 -12.31
C ASP A 319 -5.19 -10.90 -12.56
N TYR A 320 -5.58 -10.59 -13.81
CA TYR A 320 -6.97 -10.51 -14.20
C TYR A 320 -7.70 -11.84 -14.02
N VAL A 321 -7.08 -12.96 -14.39
CA VAL A 321 -7.65 -14.30 -14.19
C VAL A 321 -7.78 -14.61 -12.69
N HIS A 322 -6.78 -14.26 -11.89
CA HIS A 322 -6.83 -14.42 -10.42
C HIS A 322 -7.96 -13.59 -9.80
N LEU A 323 -8.12 -12.35 -10.23
CA LEU A 323 -9.22 -11.48 -9.79
C LEU A 323 -10.58 -12.09 -10.15
N HIS A 324 -10.76 -12.48 -11.42
CA HIS A 324 -12.01 -13.01 -11.93
C HIS A 324 -12.43 -14.32 -11.25
N ASN A 325 -11.47 -15.21 -11.04
CA ASN A 325 -11.70 -16.50 -10.39
C ASN A 325 -11.74 -16.42 -8.85
N GLY A 326 -11.46 -15.26 -8.28
CA GLY A 326 -11.35 -15.10 -6.81
C GLY A 326 -10.23 -15.94 -6.20
N LYS A 327 -9.05 -15.99 -6.86
CA LYS A 327 -7.91 -16.81 -6.45
C LYS A 327 -7.30 -16.27 -5.16
N ALA A 328 -7.67 -16.87 -4.04
CA ALA A 328 -7.25 -16.42 -2.71
C ALA A 328 -5.91 -17.01 -2.27
N GLY A 329 -5.04 -16.19 -1.69
CA GLY A 329 -3.78 -16.61 -1.09
C GLY A 329 -2.56 -15.86 -1.62
N THR A 330 -1.38 -16.44 -1.44
CA THR A 330 -0.08 -15.89 -1.84
C THR A 330 0.84 -16.98 -2.38
N VAL A 331 1.66 -16.65 -3.38
CA VAL A 331 2.70 -17.56 -3.92
C VAL A 331 3.99 -17.56 -3.09
N PHE A 332 4.08 -16.68 -2.09
CA PHE A 332 5.31 -16.46 -1.32
C PHE A 332 5.34 -17.18 0.04
N ALA A 333 4.24 -17.82 0.44
CA ALA A 333 4.12 -18.53 1.72
C ALA A 333 4.54 -17.68 2.95
N GLY A 334 4.31 -16.35 2.87
CA GLY A 334 4.61 -15.43 3.98
C GLY A 334 6.08 -15.04 4.12
N LYS A 335 6.88 -15.15 3.05
CA LYS A 335 8.32 -14.80 3.06
C LYS A 335 8.70 -13.98 1.84
N SER A 336 9.58 -12.99 2.03
CA SER A 336 10.23 -12.31 0.91
C SER A 336 11.17 -13.28 0.17
N GLN A 337 11.38 -13.03 -1.10
CA GLN A 337 12.34 -13.74 -1.92
C GLN A 337 13.28 -12.72 -2.56
N PHE A 338 14.56 -12.78 -2.15
CA PHE A 338 15.60 -11.93 -2.72
C PHE A 338 16.08 -12.50 -4.05
N ASP A 339 16.64 -11.66 -4.89
CA ASP A 339 17.08 -11.99 -6.24
C ASP A 339 15.96 -12.52 -7.17
N LEU A 340 14.70 -12.34 -6.78
CA LEU A 340 13.55 -12.71 -7.60
C LEU A 340 13.57 -11.93 -8.92
N THR A 341 13.56 -12.65 -10.02
CA THR A 341 13.40 -12.05 -11.35
C THR A 341 11.92 -11.91 -11.73
N ILE A 342 11.65 -11.01 -12.69
CA ILE A 342 10.29 -10.87 -13.25
C ILE A 342 9.79 -12.20 -13.84
N GLY A 343 10.69 -12.96 -14.51
CA GLY A 343 10.33 -14.26 -15.07
C GLY A 343 9.97 -15.31 -14.02
N GLU A 344 10.67 -15.33 -12.89
CA GLU A 344 10.34 -16.23 -11.78
C GLU A 344 9.03 -15.85 -11.09
N LEU A 345 8.77 -14.54 -10.92
CA LEU A 345 7.48 -14.07 -10.42
C LEU A 345 6.35 -14.56 -11.32
N LEU A 346 6.50 -14.36 -12.63
CA LEU A 346 5.49 -14.79 -13.61
C LEU A 346 5.24 -16.30 -13.56
N ARG A 347 6.30 -17.12 -13.44
CA ARG A 347 6.17 -18.57 -13.29
C ARG A 347 5.39 -18.93 -12.03
N LYS A 348 5.72 -18.33 -10.88
CA LYS A 348 5.01 -18.56 -9.62
C LYS A 348 3.52 -18.22 -9.73
N GLN A 349 3.19 -17.10 -10.36
CA GLN A 349 1.79 -16.69 -10.56
C GLN A 349 1.02 -17.63 -11.49
N LYS A 350 1.67 -18.21 -12.50
CA LYS A 350 1.05 -19.21 -13.39
C LYS A 350 0.78 -20.55 -12.68
N GLU A 351 1.68 -20.96 -11.79
CA GLU A 351 1.58 -22.22 -11.06
C GLU A 351 0.61 -22.14 -9.87
N PHE A 352 0.24 -20.94 -9.45
CA PHE A 352 -0.69 -20.69 -8.35
C PHE A 352 -2.13 -20.84 -8.79
#